data_bfc550937ccd26f43ac98d3e1a772628
#
_entry.id   bfc550937ccd26f43ac98d3e1a772628
#
_cell.length_a   1.000
_cell.length_b   1.000
_cell.length_c   1.000
_cell.angle_alpha   90.00
_cell.angle_beta   90.00
_cell.angle_gamma   90.00
#
_symmetry.space_group_name_H-M   'P 1'
#
loop_
_entity.id
_entity.type
_entity.pdbx_description
1 polymer ?
#
loop_
_entity_poly.entity_id
_entity_poly.type
_entity_poly.pdbx_seq_one_letter_code
_entity_poly.pdbx_strand_id
1 'polypeptide(L)'
;PDEGIWETRGGRRPFVYGQLMSWVAFDRAIRMARDRGRPGDVDRWIRERDRIQAQVMSAGWNEELGAFVQYEGGDVLDASLVLMPLMGFIVPNDPRWQSTMAAMERTLVEDSLVYRYDPQASPDGLPGSEGTFSLCTFLYVDALARSGRLDEARLTFSKMLTYGNHLGLYAEEIDPTGRQVGNFPQAFTHLALIAAVLNLDRALDDPRVAAAERAVASPHG
;
A
#
# COMPACT_ATOMS: atom_id res chain seq x y z
N PRO A 1 4.57 15.59 -13.63
CA PRO A 1 4.26 16.10 -12.30
C PRO A 1 2.75 16.19 -12.07
N ASP A 2 2.28 15.73 -10.92
CA ASP A 2 0.90 15.73 -10.46
C ASP A 2 0.82 16.19 -8.99
N GLU A 3 -0.32 16.02 -8.32
CA GLU A 3 -0.52 16.42 -6.93
C GLU A 3 -0.58 15.20 -5.98
N GLY A 4 -0.24 14.02 -6.50
CA GLY A 4 -0.30 12.75 -5.76
C GLY A 4 -1.73 12.26 -5.52
N ILE A 5 -1.85 11.09 -4.87
CA ILE A 5 -3.16 10.51 -4.53
C ILE A 5 -3.94 11.34 -3.50
N TRP A 6 -3.23 12.07 -2.65
CA TRP A 6 -3.82 12.84 -1.55
C TRP A 6 -4.17 14.28 -1.93
N GLU A 7 -3.85 14.69 -3.17
CA GLU A 7 -4.09 16.04 -3.69
C GLU A 7 -3.54 17.13 -2.75
N THR A 8 -2.31 16.91 -2.25
CA THR A 8 -1.66 17.84 -1.31
C THR A 8 -1.45 19.21 -1.96
N ARG A 9 -1.65 20.28 -1.20
CA ARG A 9 -1.49 21.67 -1.67
C ARG A 9 -0.02 22.13 -1.72
N GLY A 10 0.92 21.20 -1.52
CA GLY A 10 2.36 21.44 -1.59
C GLY A 10 2.94 21.63 -3.00
N GLY A 11 2.08 21.67 -4.02
CA GLY A 11 2.44 21.87 -5.42
C GLY A 11 2.73 20.55 -6.17
N ARG A 12 2.86 20.67 -7.49
CA ARG A 12 3.07 19.53 -8.38
C ARG A 12 4.49 18.99 -8.29
N ARG A 13 4.61 17.68 -8.10
CA ARG A 13 5.87 16.95 -8.07
C ARG A 13 5.76 15.66 -8.89
N PRO A 14 6.88 15.01 -9.25
CA PRO A 14 6.85 13.69 -9.86
C PRO A 14 6.56 12.62 -8.78
N PHE A 15 5.31 12.53 -8.33
CA PHE A 15 4.91 11.56 -7.31
C PHE A 15 5.09 10.13 -7.81
N VAL A 16 5.65 9.28 -6.95
CA VAL A 16 5.85 7.85 -7.25
C VAL A 16 4.49 7.16 -7.48
N TYR A 17 3.45 7.54 -6.74
CA TYR A 17 2.10 7.04 -6.98
C TYR A 17 1.59 7.31 -8.40
N GLY A 18 1.71 8.53 -8.92
CA GLY A 18 1.26 8.87 -10.27
C GLY A 18 1.99 8.08 -11.34
N GLN A 19 3.29 7.87 -11.16
CA GLN A 19 4.10 7.04 -12.06
C GLN A 19 3.74 5.55 -11.95
N LEU A 20 3.55 5.04 -10.73
CA LEU A 20 3.07 3.67 -10.49
C LEU A 20 1.75 3.42 -11.23
N MET A 21 0.79 4.33 -11.10
CA MET A 21 -0.51 4.18 -11.78
C MET A 21 -0.41 4.30 -13.30
N SER A 22 0.54 5.11 -13.81
CA SER A 22 0.86 5.15 -15.24
C SER A 22 1.46 3.83 -15.71
N TRP A 23 2.37 3.23 -14.95
CA TRP A 23 2.89 1.89 -15.21
C TRP A 23 1.76 0.84 -15.21
N VAL A 24 0.87 0.88 -14.22
CA VAL A 24 -0.30 -0.02 -14.14
C VAL A 24 -1.17 0.10 -15.37
N ALA A 25 -1.43 1.31 -15.87
CA ALA A 25 -2.23 1.52 -17.06
C ALA A 25 -1.62 0.82 -18.29
N PHE A 26 -0.32 0.96 -18.53
CA PHE A 26 0.37 0.26 -19.62
C PHE A 26 0.38 -1.26 -19.42
N ASP A 27 0.69 -1.74 -18.20
CA ASP A 27 0.71 -3.18 -17.91
C ASP A 27 -0.67 -3.81 -18.17
N ARG A 28 -1.75 -3.20 -17.71
CA ARG A 28 -3.11 -3.69 -17.93
C ARG A 28 -3.53 -3.61 -19.40
N ALA A 29 -3.17 -2.54 -20.10
CA ALA A 29 -3.44 -2.41 -21.55
C ALA A 29 -2.71 -3.50 -22.36
N ILE A 30 -1.45 -3.79 -22.06
CA ILE A 30 -0.67 -4.87 -22.68
C ILE A 30 -1.34 -6.23 -22.45
N ARG A 31 -1.70 -6.53 -21.21
CA ARG A 31 -2.40 -7.80 -20.86
C ARG A 31 -3.72 -7.91 -21.61
N MET A 32 -4.55 -6.86 -21.59
CA MET A 32 -5.83 -6.86 -22.31
C MET A 32 -5.65 -7.07 -23.81
N ALA A 33 -4.65 -6.42 -24.45
CA ALA A 33 -4.38 -6.60 -25.86
C ALA A 33 -3.96 -8.04 -26.18
N ARG A 34 -3.07 -8.62 -25.39
CA ARG A 34 -2.58 -9.99 -25.58
C ARG A 34 -3.64 -11.05 -25.28
N ASP A 35 -4.30 -10.96 -24.13
CA ASP A 35 -5.23 -12.00 -23.65
C ASP A 35 -6.56 -11.98 -24.41
N ARG A 36 -6.95 -10.81 -24.95
CA ARG A 36 -8.21 -10.64 -25.67
C ARG A 36 -8.04 -10.38 -27.17
N GLY A 37 -6.82 -10.44 -27.70
CA GLY A 37 -6.52 -10.20 -29.11
C GLY A 37 -6.93 -8.80 -29.58
N ARG A 38 -6.87 -7.79 -28.71
CA ARG A 38 -7.28 -6.43 -29.04
C ARG A 38 -6.16 -5.68 -29.75
N PRO A 39 -6.47 -4.90 -30.80
CA PRO A 39 -5.47 -4.09 -31.47
C PRO A 39 -4.89 -3.03 -30.55
N GLY A 40 -3.59 -2.77 -30.66
CA GLY A 40 -2.89 -1.74 -29.90
C GLY A 40 -1.42 -1.69 -30.27
N ASP A 41 -0.75 -0.59 -29.95
CA ASP A 41 0.69 -0.44 -30.13
C ASP A 41 1.44 -1.06 -28.93
N VAL A 42 1.35 -2.39 -28.82
CA VAL A 42 1.86 -3.18 -27.67
C VAL A 42 3.36 -2.95 -27.48
N ASP A 43 4.14 -2.86 -28.56
CA ASP A 43 5.59 -2.66 -28.45
C ASP A 43 5.93 -1.28 -27.87
N ARG A 44 5.20 -0.25 -28.27
CA ARG A 44 5.34 1.08 -27.68
C ARG A 44 4.93 1.06 -26.19
N TRP A 45 3.83 0.41 -25.85
CA TRP A 45 3.35 0.33 -24.47
C TRP A 45 4.34 -0.42 -23.56
N ILE A 46 4.98 -1.47 -24.06
CA ILE A 46 6.04 -2.19 -23.33
C ILE A 46 7.22 -1.24 -23.07
N ARG A 47 7.71 -0.51 -24.07
CA ARG A 47 8.81 0.43 -23.88
C ARG A 47 8.49 1.52 -22.84
N GLU A 48 7.28 2.09 -22.89
CA GLU A 48 6.87 3.12 -21.93
C GLU A 48 6.71 2.55 -20.53
N ARG A 49 6.10 1.38 -20.39
CA ARG A 49 5.99 0.67 -19.11
C ARG A 49 7.36 0.44 -18.47
N ASP A 50 8.30 -0.10 -19.25
CA ASP A 50 9.64 -0.45 -18.76
C ASP A 50 10.46 0.81 -18.44
N ARG A 51 10.28 1.90 -19.22
CA ARG A 51 10.87 3.20 -18.93
C ARG A 51 10.37 3.78 -17.58
N ILE A 52 9.06 3.73 -17.36
CA ILE A 52 8.48 4.19 -16.09
C ILE A 52 9.00 3.35 -14.94
N GLN A 53 9.06 2.03 -15.12
CA GLN A 53 9.58 1.13 -14.08
C GLN A 53 11.03 1.49 -13.72
N ALA A 54 11.90 1.65 -14.71
CA ALA A 54 13.29 2.02 -14.49
C ALA A 54 13.42 3.37 -13.76
N GLN A 55 12.57 4.34 -14.11
CA GLN A 55 12.55 5.65 -13.49
C GLN A 55 12.15 5.58 -12.01
N VAL A 56 11.04 4.89 -11.68
CA VAL A 56 10.61 4.72 -10.28
C VAL A 56 11.64 3.96 -9.48
N MET A 57 12.22 2.89 -10.06
CA MET A 57 13.22 2.05 -9.37
C MET A 57 14.54 2.79 -9.10
N SER A 58 14.83 3.88 -9.82
CA SER A 58 16.04 4.70 -9.61
C SER A 58 15.73 6.00 -8.87
N ALA A 59 14.88 6.87 -9.43
CA ALA A 59 14.62 8.19 -8.87
C ALA A 59 13.61 8.21 -7.71
N GLY A 60 12.78 7.17 -7.61
CA GLY A 60 11.87 6.96 -6.48
C GLY A 60 12.50 6.27 -5.27
N TRP A 61 13.77 5.82 -5.37
CA TRP A 61 14.52 5.20 -4.29
C TRP A 61 15.44 6.20 -3.61
N ASN A 62 15.38 6.28 -2.30
CA ASN A 62 16.30 7.10 -1.50
C ASN A 62 17.28 6.18 -0.76
N GLU A 63 18.58 6.30 -1.07
CA GLU A 63 19.65 5.45 -0.51
C GLU A 63 19.86 5.69 0.99
N GLU A 64 19.70 6.92 1.48
CA GLU A 64 19.89 7.25 2.90
C GLU A 64 18.78 6.68 3.77
N LEU A 65 17.55 6.73 3.28
CA LEU A 65 16.39 6.11 3.95
C LEU A 65 16.35 4.60 3.75
N GLY A 66 17.01 4.08 2.69
CA GLY A 66 16.87 2.72 2.26
C GLY A 66 15.43 2.38 1.88
N ALA A 67 14.70 3.29 1.25
CA ALA A 67 13.26 3.15 0.98
C ALA A 67 12.83 3.87 -0.30
N PHE A 68 11.75 3.40 -0.91
CA PHE A 68 11.00 4.20 -1.86
C PHE A 68 10.35 5.38 -1.14
N VAL A 69 10.20 6.50 -1.85
CA VAL A 69 9.73 7.77 -1.28
C VAL A 69 8.51 8.30 -2.03
N GLN A 70 7.86 9.30 -1.45
CA GLN A 70 6.62 9.88 -1.95
C GLN A 70 6.75 10.43 -3.38
N TYR A 71 7.86 11.12 -3.68
CA TYR A 71 8.15 11.71 -4.99
C TYR A 71 9.64 11.58 -5.31
N GLU A 72 9.98 11.61 -6.61
CA GLU A 72 11.36 11.46 -7.08
C GLU A 72 12.32 12.43 -6.40
N GLY A 73 13.44 11.90 -5.90
CA GLY A 73 14.46 12.66 -5.21
C GLY A 73 14.03 13.22 -3.84
N GLY A 74 12.88 12.77 -3.32
CA GLY A 74 12.39 13.15 -2.00
C GLY A 74 13.02 12.36 -0.86
N ASP A 75 12.60 12.70 0.34
CA ASP A 75 13.04 12.12 1.61
C ASP A 75 11.85 11.78 2.54
N VAL A 76 10.63 11.84 2.02
CA VAL A 76 9.38 11.59 2.77
C VAL A 76 8.75 10.29 2.35
N LEU A 77 8.21 9.55 3.30
CA LEU A 77 7.45 8.32 3.07
C LEU A 77 5.96 8.63 2.88
N ASP A 78 5.27 7.73 2.19
CA ASP A 78 3.86 7.85 1.84
C ASP A 78 3.20 6.48 1.86
N ALA A 79 2.04 6.37 2.48
CA ALA A 79 1.31 5.12 2.56
C ALA A 79 0.84 4.58 1.20
N SER A 80 0.76 5.41 0.16
CA SER A 80 0.46 4.94 -1.20
C SER A 80 1.50 3.98 -1.77
N LEU A 81 2.72 3.98 -1.21
CA LEU A 81 3.77 3.03 -1.58
C LEU A 81 3.37 1.56 -1.36
N VAL A 82 2.45 1.28 -0.43
CA VAL A 82 1.92 -0.09 -0.22
C VAL A 82 1.27 -0.67 -1.47
N LEU A 83 0.87 0.18 -2.41
CA LEU A 83 0.30 -0.25 -3.68
C LEU A 83 1.33 -0.86 -4.65
N MET A 84 2.63 -0.66 -4.45
CA MET A 84 3.65 -1.20 -5.35
C MET A 84 3.56 -2.73 -5.51
N PRO A 85 3.59 -3.55 -4.45
CA PRO A 85 3.39 -5.00 -4.59
C PRO A 85 1.94 -5.38 -4.90
N LEU A 86 0.95 -4.62 -4.42
CA LEU A 86 -0.46 -4.90 -4.69
C LEU A 86 -0.78 -4.79 -6.18
N MET A 87 -0.18 -3.83 -6.87
CA MET A 87 -0.33 -3.64 -8.31
C MET A 87 0.56 -4.58 -9.14
N GLY A 88 1.49 -5.31 -8.51
CA GLY A 88 2.45 -6.20 -9.18
C GLY A 88 3.62 -5.46 -9.83
N PHE A 89 3.91 -4.25 -9.36
CA PHE A 89 5.05 -3.46 -9.81
C PHE A 89 6.37 -4.02 -9.28
N ILE A 90 6.37 -4.46 -8.03
CA ILE A 90 7.50 -5.09 -7.34
C ILE A 90 7.02 -6.38 -6.68
N VAL A 91 7.90 -7.36 -6.57
CA VAL A 91 7.54 -8.59 -5.84
C VAL A 91 7.56 -8.37 -4.33
N PRO A 92 6.64 -9.00 -3.57
CA PRO A 92 6.51 -8.73 -2.13
C PRO A 92 7.76 -9.05 -1.30
N ASN A 93 8.63 -9.95 -1.77
CA ASN A 93 9.88 -10.34 -1.10
C ASN A 93 11.14 -9.63 -1.67
N ASP A 94 10.98 -8.63 -2.52
CA ASP A 94 12.09 -7.78 -2.99
C ASP A 94 12.74 -7.08 -1.78
N PRO A 95 14.08 -7.12 -1.63
CA PRO A 95 14.76 -6.50 -0.48
C PRO A 95 14.48 -5.00 -0.32
N ARG A 96 14.34 -4.26 -1.44
CA ARG A 96 14.01 -2.82 -1.40
C ARG A 96 12.58 -2.58 -0.93
N TRP A 97 11.65 -3.46 -1.33
CA TRP A 97 10.30 -3.40 -0.81
C TRP A 97 10.24 -3.70 0.68
N GLN A 98 10.92 -4.75 1.14
CA GLN A 98 10.98 -5.09 2.56
C GLN A 98 11.61 -3.97 3.39
N SER A 99 12.66 -3.34 2.87
CA SER A 99 13.27 -2.16 3.50
C SER A 99 12.31 -0.97 3.56
N THR A 100 11.54 -0.73 2.49
CA THR A 100 10.51 0.32 2.45
C THR A 100 9.41 0.06 3.49
N MET A 101 8.92 -1.18 3.59
CA MET A 101 7.95 -1.57 4.62
C MET A 101 8.48 -1.27 6.02
N ALA A 102 9.73 -1.67 6.31
CA ALA A 102 10.35 -1.41 7.60
C ALA A 102 10.54 0.09 7.89
N ALA A 103 10.81 0.90 6.87
CA ALA A 103 10.88 2.36 7.00
C ALA A 103 9.48 2.96 7.29
N MET A 104 8.45 2.51 6.58
CA MET A 104 7.07 2.94 6.83
C MET A 104 6.59 2.57 8.23
N GLU A 105 6.93 1.40 8.72
CA GLU A 105 6.60 0.95 10.07
C GLU A 105 7.15 1.86 11.16
N ARG A 106 8.34 2.40 10.96
CA ARG A 106 8.96 3.32 11.91
C ARG A 106 8.37 4.73 11.90
N THR A 107 7.74 5.13 10.81
CA THR A 107 7.36 6.54 10.58
C THR A 107 5.87 6.77 10.41
N LEU A 108 5.15 5.81 9.81
CA LEU A 108 3.73 5.94 9.44
C LEU A 108 2.82 4.97 10.18
N VAL A 109 3.37 4.01 10.94
CA VAL A 109 2.55 3.04 11.69
C VAL A 109 2.62 3.33 13.18
N GLU A 110 1.48 3.58 13.76
CA GLU A 110 1.31 3.75 15.20
C GLU A 110 0.24 2.79 15.70
N ASP A 111 0.58 1.96 16.68
CA ASP A 111 -0.34 0.98 17.26
C ASP A 111 -1.08 0.14 16.20
N SER A 112 -0.36 -0.34 15.17
CA SER A 112 -0.85 -1.09 14.01
C SER A 112 -1.73 -0.31 13.02
N LEU A 113 -2.02 0.95 13.25
CA LEU A 113 -2.76 1.82 12.35
C LEU A 113 -1.82 2.68 11.52
N VAL A 114 -2.23 3.04 10.31
CA VAL A 114 -1.35 3.67 9.31
C VAL A 114 -1.80 5.08 8.97
N TYR A 115 -0.90 6.05 9.12
CA TYR A 115 -1.07 7.42 8.62
C TYR A 115 -0.86 7.48 7.11
N ARG A 116 -1.49 8.41 6.42
CA ARG A 116 -1.29 8.65 4.97
C ARG A 116 0.14 9.07 4.68
N TYR A 117 0.65 10.03 5.43
CA TYR A 117 1.97 10.65 5.37
C TYR A 117 2.20 11.38 6.70
N ASP A 118 3.41 11.89 6.90
CA ASP A 118 3.70 12.83 7.98
C ASP A 118 3.32 14.25 7.52
N PRO A 119 2.29 14.91 8.11
CA PRO A 119 1.88 16.25 7.71
C PRO A 119 2.97 17.32 7.93
N GLN A 120 3.93 17.07 8.82
CA GLN A 120 5.05 18.00 9.05
C GLN A 120 6.10 17.90 7.94
N ALA A 121 6.34 16.67 7.44
CA ALA A 121 7.29 16.43 6.36
C ALA A 121 6.66 16.65 4.97
N SER A 122 5.35 16.45 4.83
CA SER A 122 4.60 16.66 3.58
C SER A 122 3.39 17.57 3.82
N PRO A 123 3.59 18.90 3.91
CA PRO A 123 2.50 19.83 4.20
C PRO A 123 1.36 19.74 3.18
N ASP A 124 0.17 19.47 3.66
CA ASP A 124 -1.06 19.40 2.85
C ASP A 124 -1.81 20.73 2.77
N GLY A 125 -1.38 21.72 3.55
CA GLY A 125 -2.00 23.05 3.64
C GLY A 125 -3.26 23.08 4.50
N LEU A 126 -3.49 22.05 5.31
CA LEU A 126 -4.60 21.98 6.26
C LEU A 126 -4.09 22.25 7.70
N PRO A 127 -4.83 22.95 8.53
CA PRO A 127 -4.49 23.13 9.94
C PRO A 127 -4.95 21.90 10.74
N GLY A 128 -4.11 21.42 11.66
CA GLY A 128 -4.47 20.36 12.61
C GLY A 128 -3.59 19.12 12.51
N SER A 129 -3.91 18.12 13.34
CA SER A 129 -3.34 16.77 13.27
C SER A 129 -4.31 15.84 12.57
N GLU A 130 -3.83 14.98 11.70
CA GLU A 130 -4.62 13.93 11.10
C GLU A 130 -4.71 12.70 12.01
N GLY A 131 -5.79 11.94 11.83
CA GLY A 131 -5.91 10.58 12.33
C GLY A 131 -5.19 9.57 11.42
N THR A 132 -5.14 8.32 11.85
CA THR A 132 -4.73 7.21 11.00
C THR A 132 -5.80 6.95 9.93
N PHE A 133 -5.36 6.62 8.72
CA PHE A 133 -6.26 6.50 7.57
C PHE A 133 -6.71 5.04 7.41
N SER A 134 -8.00 4.78 7.57
CA SER A 134 -8.54 3.41 7.58
C SER A 134 -8.23 2.65 6.28
N LEU A 135 -8.33 3.32 5.11
CA LEU A 135 -7.91 2.77 3.82
C LEU A 135 -6.46 2.28 3.85
N CYS A 136 -5.54 3.12 4.35
CA CYS A 136 -4.11 2.80 4.37
C CYS A 136 -3.82 1.60 5.27
N THR A 137 -4.51 1.50 6.40
CA THR A 137 -4.37 0.36 7.31
C THR A 137 -4.83 -0.95 6.65
N PHE A 138 -5.96 -0.98 5.94
CA PHE A 138 -6.39 -2.18 5.22
C PHE A 138 -5.46 -2.54 4.05
N LEU A 139 -4.93 -1.55 3.32
CA LEU A 139 -3.93 -1.81 2.28
C LEU A 139 -2.62 -2.36 2.88
N TYR A 140 -2.24 -1.89 4.06
CA TYR A 140 -1.09 -2.40 4.80
C TYR A 140 -1.29 -3.85 5.24
N VAL A 141 -2.49 -4.24 5.70
CA VAL A 141 -2.85 -5.65 5.97
C VAL A 141 -2.62 -6.52 4.73
N ASP A 142 -3.08 -6.07 3.54
CA ASP A 142 -2.86 -6.81 2.29
C ASP A 142 -1.36 -6.91 1.95
N ALA A 143 -0.59 -5.84 2.15
CA ALA A 143 0.85 -5.84 1.92
C ALA A 143 1.60 -6.79 2.86
N LEU A 144 1.23 -6.84 4.15
CA LEU A 144 1.75 -7.80 5.12
C LEU A 144 1.46 -9.24 4.71
N ALA A 145 0.20 -9.53 4.35
CA ALA A 145 -0.21 -10.86 3.92
C ALA A 145 0.58 -11.33 2.69
N ARG A 146 0.76 -10.48 1.67
CA ARG A 146 1.57 -10.78 0.49
C ARG A 146 3.05 -10.98 0.79
N SER A 147 3.56 -10.31 1.82
CA SER A 147 4.94 -10.47 2.29
C SER A 147 5.15 -11.70 3.19
N GLY A 148 4.12 -12.51 3.41
CA GLY A 148 4.16 -13.69 4.26
C GLY A 148 4.14 -13.40 5.77
N ARG A 149 3.91 -12.14 6.18
CA ARG A 149 3.82 -11.69 7.59
C ARG A 149 2.39 -11.88 8.11
N LEU A 150 1.92 -13.12 8.11
CA LEU A 150 0.50 -13.44 8.30
C LEU A 150 0.00 -13.15 9.71
N ASP A 151 0.80 -13.39 10.74
CA ASP A 151 0.40 -13.11 12.12
C ASP A 151 0.19 -11.61 12.36
N GLU A 152 1.06 -10.77 11.80
CA GLU A 152 0.96 -9.33 11.87
C GLU A 152 -0.24 -8.81 11.06
N ALA A 153 -0.46 -9.38 9.87
CA ALA A 153 -1.63 -9.08 9.06
C ALA A 153 -2.93 -9.41 9.81
N ARG A 154 -3.01 -10.57 10.46
CA ARG A 154 -4.17 -10.99 11.26
C ARG A 154 -4.40 -10.07 12.46
N LEU A 155 -3.33 -9.72 13.18
CA LEU A 155 -3.40 -8.83 14.34
C LEU A 155 -3.92 -7.45 13.93
N THR A 156 -3.31 -6.84 12.92
CA THR A 156 -3.72 -5.53 12.39
C THR A 156 -5.16 -5.57 11.87
N PHE A 157 -5.52 -6.62 11.12
CA PHE A 157 -6.88 -6.79 10.62
C PHE A 157 -7.89 -6.94 11.77
N SER A 158 -7.61 -7.81 12.75
CA SER A 158 -8.49 -8.01 13.90
C SER A 158 -8.68 -6.72 14.70
N LYS A 159 -7.62 -5.93 14.85
CA LYS A 159 -7.69 -4.62 15.48
C LYS A 159 -8.61 -3.68 14.71
N MET A 160 -8.44 -3.59 13.37
CA MET A 160 -9.30 -2.76 12.54
C MET A 160 -10.79 -3.14 12.66
N LEU A 161 -11.10 -4.42 12.82
CA LEU A 161 -12.49 -4.86 13.00
C LEU A 161 -13.13 -4.27 14.27
N THR A 162 -12.35 -3.94 15.29
CA THR A 162 -12.89 -3.35 16.56
C THR A 162 -13.37 -1.90 16.37
N TYR A 163 -12.94 -1.21 15.34
CA TYR A 163 -13.35 0.17 15.03
C TYR A 163 -14.64 0.25 14.20
N GLY A 164 -15.10 -0.88 13.64
CA GLY A 164 -16.40 -0.91 12.96
C GLY A 164 -17.56 -0.57 13.91
N ASN A 165 -18.53 0.21 13.42
CA ASN A 165 -19.74 0.46 14.21
C ASN A 165 -20.62 -0.81 14.30
N HIS A 166 -21.77 -0.73 14.95
CA HIS A 166 -22.71 -1.84 15.13
C HIS A 166 -23.29 -2.41 13.80
N LEU A 167 -23.10 -1.70 12.69
CA LEU A 167 -23.45 -2.16 11.32
C LEU A 167 -22.23 -2.64 10.53
N GLY A 168 -21.02 -2.66 11.12
CA GLY A 168 -19.78 -2.99 10.43
C GLY A 168 -19.30 -1.91 9.47
N LEU A 169 -19.69 -0.64 9.67
CA LEU A 169 -19.31 0.47 8.82
C LEU A 169 -18.12 1.25 9.41
N TYR A 170 -17.27 1.74 8.51
CA TYR A 170 -16.03 2.45 8.82
C TYR A 170 -16.01 3.85 8.26
N ALA A 171 -15.39 4.77 9.02
CA ALA A 171 -15.06 6.11 8.55
C ALA A 171 -13.73 6.14 7.79
N GLU A 172 -13.40 7.32 7.33
CA GLU A 172 -12.15 7.67 6.64
C GLU A 172 -10.95 7.51 7.55
N GLU A 173 -11.03 8.06 8.76
CA GLU A 173 -9.93 8.11 9.71
C GLU A 173 -10.34 7.64 11.10
N ILE A 174 -9.32 7.30 11.89
CA ILE A 174 -9.41 7.02 13.32
C ILE A 174 -8.49 8.00 14.04
N ASP A 175 -9.06 8.81 14.93
CA ASP A 175 -8.29 9.78 15.71
C ASP A 175 -7.45 9.11 16.82
N PRO A 176 -6.49 9.81 17.46
CA PRO A 176 -5.67 9.24 18.53
C PRO A 176 -6.45 8.74 19.75
N THR A 177 -7.74 9.09 19.87
CA THR A 177 -8.63 8.60 20.95
C THR A 177 -9.41 7.36 20.53
N GLY A 178 -9.24 6.85 19.31
CA GLY A 178 -9.94 5.70 18.77
C GLY A 178 -11.32 6.00 18.20
N ARG A 179 -11.67 7.28 17.99
CA ARG A 179 -12.95 7.68 17.40
C ARG A 179 -12.86 7.68 15.89
N GLN A 180 -13.91 7.25 15.24
CA GLN A 180 -14.06 7.39 13.79
C GLN A 180 -14.33 8.85 13.44
N VAL A 181 -13.55 9.42 12.50
CA VAL A 181 -13.65 10.80 12.03
C VAL A 181 -13.57 10.87 10.50
N GLY A 182 -13.84 12.04 9.93
CA GLY A 182 -13.87 12.22 8.48
C GLY A 182 -15.15 11.71 7.83
N ASN A 183 -15.08 11.39 6.55
CA ASN A 183 -16.23 10.91 5.78
C ASN A 183 -16.72 9.54 6.30
N PHE A 184 -18.02 9.44 6.55
CA PHE A 184 -18.64 8.21 7.07
C PHE A 184 -20.01 7.93 6.41
N PRO A 185 -20.28 6.67 5.97
CA PRO A 185 -19.31 5.61 5.76
C PRO A 185 -18.45 5.91 4.52
N GLN A 186 -17.17 5.54 4.54
CA GLN A 186 -16.29 5.77 3.40
C GLN A 186 -16.16 4.54 2.51
N ALA A 187 -16.51 4.69 1.21
CA ALA A 187 -16.47 3.61 0.23
C ALA A 187 -15.06 3.05 0.01
N PHE A 188 -14.03 3.90 -0.09
CA PHE A 188 -12.65 3.46 -0.29
C PHE A 188 -12.15 2.57 0.83
N THR A 189 -12.46 2.91 2.08
CA THR A 189 -12.15 2.09 3.25
C THR A 189 -12.78 0.69 3.13
N HIS A 190 -14.07 0.61 2.73
CA HIS A 190 -14.73 -0.69 2.57
C HIS A 190 -14.20 -1.50 1.38
N LEU A 191 -13.80 -0.86 0.28
CA LEU A 191 -13.16 -1.56 -0.84
C LEU A 191 -11.80 -2.15 -0.42
N ALA A 192 -11.01 -1.41 0.36
CA ALA A 192 -9.75 -1.92 0.89
C ALA A 192 -9.96 -3.03 1.91
N LEU A 193 -10.95 -2.94 2.80
CA LEU A 193 -11.36 -4.01 3.71
C LEU A 193 -11.67 -5.31 2.95
N ILE A 194 -12.52 -5.22 1.90
CA ILE A 194 -12.88 -6.40 1.10
C ILE A 194 -11.65 -7.00 0.43
N ALA A 195 -10.77 -6.18 -0.15
CA ALA A 195 -9.56 -6.66 -0.78
C ALA A 195 -8.61 -7.32 0.24
N ALA A 196 -8.42 -6.68 1.40
CA ALA A 196 -7.54 -7.18 2.46
C ALA A 196 -8.02 -8.53 3.01
N VAL A 197 -9.31 -8.66 3.32
CA VAL A 197 -9.84 -9.92 3.86
C VAL A 197 -9.73 -11.06 2.86
N LEU A 198 -10.06 -10.83 1.59
CA LEU A 198 -9.98 -11.85 0.55
C LEU A 198 -8.54 -12.32 0.29
N ASN A 199 -7.57 -11.40 0.35
CA ASN A 199 -6.17 -11.74 0.13
C ASN A 199 -5.55 -12.41 1.37
N LEU A 200 -5.90 -11.95 2.56
CA LEU A 200 -5.46 -12.57 3.81
C LEU A 200 -6.01 -14.00 3.95
N ASP A 201 -7.30 -14.19 3.68
CA ASP A 201 -7.96 -15.49 3.69
C ASP A 201 -7.25 -16.49 2.74
N ARG A 202 -7.02 -16.07 1.49
CA ARG A 202 -6.27 -16.90 0.51
C ARG A 202 -4.85 -17.21 0.97
N ALA A 203 -4.17 -16.26 1.62
CA ALA A 203 -2.82 -16.46 2.10
C ALA A 203 -2.78 -17.44 3.29
N LEU A 204 -3.78 -17.42 4.16
CA LEU A 204 -3.92 -18.35 5.28
C LEU A 204 -4.29 -19.77 4.80
N ASP A 205 -5.10 -19.88 3.74
CA ASP A 205 -5.48 -21.16 3.14
C ASP A 205 -4.36 -21.80 2.29
N ASP A 206 -3.23 -21.11 2.07
CA ASP A 206 -2.12 -21.68 1.28
C ASP A 206 -1.54 -22.91 2.00
N PRO A 207 -1.55 -24.10 1.35
CA PRO A 207 -1.03 -25.33 1.96
C PRO A 207 0.43 -25.24 2.45
N ARG A 208 1.21 -24.34 1.88
CA ARG A 208 2.61 -24.10 2.28
C ARG A 208 2.68 -23.44 3.64
N VAL A 209 1.75 -22.53 3.96
CA VAL A 209 1.62 -21.88 5.27
C VAL A 209 1.20 -22.91 6.31
N ALA A 210 0.16 -23.66 6.05
CA ALA A 210 -0.31 -24.71 6.93
C ALA A 210 0.74 -25.84 7.19
N ALA A 211 1.64 -26.08 6.22
CA ALA A 211 2.77 -26.99 6.41
C ALA A 211 3.86 -26.39 7.30
N ALA A 212 4.17 -25.09 7.14
CA ALA A 212 5.15 -24.40 7.97
C ALA A 212 4.71 -24.30 9.44
N GLU A 213 3.45 -23.97 9.69
CA GLU A 213 2.89 -23.91 11.05
C GLU A 213 2.94 -25.28 11.74
N ARG A 214 2.63 -26.37 11.01
CA ARG A 214 2.74 -27.75 11.54
C ARG A 214 4.17 -28.12 11.87
N ALA A 215 5.13 -27.70 11.05
CA ALA A 215 6.56 -27.98 11.29
C ALA A 215 7.05 -27.24 12.55
N VAL A 216 6.59 -26.01 12.81
CA VAL A 216 6.94 -25.25 14.01
C VAL A 216 6.23 -25.79 15.25
N ALA A 217 4.99 -26.25 15.12
CA ALA A 217 4.22 -26.85 16.23
C ALA A 217 4.67 -28.26 16.66
N SER A 218 5.54 -28.91 15.88
CA SER A 218 6.09 -30.23 16.16
C SER A 218 7.61 -30.19 16.36
N PRO A 219 8.14 -29.54 17.41
CA PRO A 219 9.57 -29.38 17.58
C PRO A 219 10.31 -30.63 18.12
N HIS A 220 9.62 -31.74 18.35
CA HIS A 220 10.23 -33.00 18.86
C HIS A 220 9.60 -34.22 18.20
N GLY A 221 10.22 -34.72 17.14
CA GLY A 221 10.13 -36.08 16.69
C GLY A 221 11.47 -36.76 16.89
#